data_8a635535efd34940cffc3eab4b975497
#
_entry.id   8a635535efd34940cffc3eab4b975497
#
_cell.length_a   1.000
_cell.length_b   1.000
_cell.length_c   1.000
_cell.angle_alpha   90.00
_cell.angle_beta   90.00
_cell.angle_gamma   90.00
#
_symmetry.space_group_name_H-M   'P 1'
#
loop_
_entity.id
_entity.type
_entity.pdbx_description
1 polymer ?
#
loop_
_entity_poly.entity_id
_entity_poly.type
_entity_poly.pdbx_seq_one_letter_code
_entity_poly.pdbx_strand_id
1 'polypeptide(L)'
;MNAPESDRTFSPKQALKPTPELYSEIVGDGMERLAAASLSCIGSFDDSEVIFHDVGCGLGAGTEAITSLKQDNIVIKGTDINDDVLEIYRQNIAKSQWPAEALKMDASNLEFPDETFTHCIGNAMLFVLPNDGVDAIKEMRRTLKQGGTAILNSWAHTPTIPAIHAAAKKTRPAGTPLPREGLDKWEDKEFLRDVIIKGGFEPEKVNFIQKDVHVTIGDLKRFATMIWSFIGGTSKAGWLESDEENWDIAVNAVVEALTQTEGYKKLEDGKNKIMFQAHVAVATK
;
A
#
# COMPACT_ATOMS: atom_id res chain seq x y z
N MET A 1 38.54 -2.56 23.98
CA MET A 1 37.82 -3.85 23.92
C MET A 1 36.88 -3.77 22.72
N ASN A 2 37.22 -4.48 21.65
CA ASN A 2 36.40 -4.53 20.44
C ASN A 2 35.16 -5.36 20.77
N ALA A 3 33.99 -4.83 20.49
CA ALA A 3 32.73 -5.58 20.57
C ALA A 3 32.80 -6.80 19.65
N PRO A 4 32.19 -7.94 20.03
CA PRO A 4 32.29 -9.16 19.24
C PRO A 4 31.60 -9.00 17.89
N GLU A 5 32.26 -9.48 16.85
CA GLU A 5 31.92 -9.46 15.42
C GLU A 5 30.73 -10.38 15.04
N SER A 6 29.82 -10.69 15.97
CA SER A 6 28.88 -11.81 15.84
C SER A 6 27.44 -11.45 15.49
N ASP A 7 27.17 -10.28 14.86
CA ASP A 7 25.78 -9.93 14.49
C ASP A 7 25.64 -9.40 13.06
N ARG A 8 26.46 -9.90 12.13
CA ARG A 8 26.14 -9.76 10.71
C ARG A 8 25.19 -10.88 10.30
N THR A 9 23.90 -10.63 10.39
CA THR A 9 22.89 -11.50 9.77
C THR A 9 23.27 -11.75 8.31
N PHE A 10 23.35 -13.04 7.91
CA PHE A 10 23.63 -13.44 6.53
C PHE A 10 22.67 -12.75 5.56
N SER A 11 23.20 -12.28 4.44
CA SER A 11 22.41 -11.74 3.33
C SER A 11 23.10 -12.15 2.02
N PRO A 12 22.36 -12.69 1.04
CA PRO A 12 22.89 -13.01 -0.29
C PRO A 12 23.55 -11.80 -0.95
N LYS A 13 24.66 -12.02 -1.63
CA LYS A 13 25.42 -10.94 -2.33
C LYS A 13 24.59 -10.29 -3.43
N GLN A 14 23.67 -11.02 -4.02
CA GLN A 14 22.79 -10.56 -5.10
C GLN A 14 21.60 -9.75 -4.57
N ALA A 15 21.29 -9.81 -3.29
CA ALA A 15 20.16 -9.10 -2.70
C ALA A 15 20.36 -7.58 -2.77
N LEU A 16 19.39 -6.90 -3.31
CA LEU A 16 19.37 -5.44 -3.37
C LEU A 16 19.11 -4.89 -1.97
N LYS A 17 19.84 -3.83 -1.61
CA LYS A 17 19.64 -3.18 -0.32
C LYS A 17 18.28 -2.45 -0.32
N PRO A 18 17.46 -2.61 0.73
CA PRO A 18 16.23 -1.88 0.85
C PRO A 18 16.52 -0.37 1.02
N THR A 19 16.20 0.41 0.00
CA THR A 19 16.28 1.87 0.00
C THR A 19 14.92 2.46 -0.37
N PRO A 20 14.64 3.75 -0.06
CA PRO A 20 13.42 4.41 -0.48
C PRO A 20 13.21 4.38 -1.99
N GLU A 21 14.30 4.52 -2.78
CA GLU A 21 14.25 4.49 -4.24
C GLU A 21 13.86 3.10 -4.75
N LEU A 22 14.45 2.04 -4.16
CA LEU A 22 14.10 0.66 -4.50
C LEU A 22 12.64 0.36 -4.16
N TYR A 23 12.16 0.84 -3.02
CA TYR A 23 10.76 0.70 -2.64
C TYR A 23 9.83 1.42 -3.62
N SER A 24 10.16 2.65 -4.00
CA SER A 24 9.42 3.42 -5.01
C SER A 24 9.39 2.70 -6.37
N GLU A 25 10.52 2.09 -6.79
CA GLU A 25 10.58 1.30 -8.03
C GLU A 25 9.69 0.06 -7.98
N ILE A 26 9.65 -0.65 -6.82
CA ILE A 26 8.78 -1.83 -6.63
C ILE A 26 7.31 -1.46 -6.68
N VAL A 27 6.95 -0.39 -6.01
CA VAL A 27 5.55 0.07 -5.91
C VAL A 27 5.05 0.57 -7.27
N GLY A 28 5.93 1.17 -8.07
CA GLY A 28 5.62 1.72 -9.39
C GLY A 28 4.44 2.69 -9.32
N ASP A 29 3.44 2.51 -10.21
CA ASP A 29 2.18 3.28 -10.24
C ASP A 29 1.06 2.63 -9.39
N GLY A 30 1.40 1.65 -8.56
CA GLY A 30 0.43 0.82 -7.84
C GLY A 30 -0.40 1.60 -6.82
N MET A 31 0.21 2.55 -6.09
CA MET A 31 -0.50 3.33 -5.07
C MET A 31 -1.44 4.35 -5.71
N GLU A 32 -1.02 5.00 -6.78
CA GLU A 32 -1.83 5.94 -7.57
C GLU A 32 -3.01 5.21 -8.21
N ARG A 33 -2.79 4.02 -8.77
CA ARG A 33 -3.83 3.17 -9.35
C ARG A 33 -4.84 2.70 -8.31
N LEU A 34 -4.37 2.31 -7.11
CA LEU A 34 -5.22 1.90 -6.00
C LEU A 34 -6.08 3.07 -5.51
N ALA A 35 -5.48 4.24 -5.31
CA ALA A 35 -6.20 5.44 -4.89
C ALA A 35 -7.27 5.84 -5.91
N ALA A 36 -6.93 5.86 -7.21
CA ALA A 36 -7.87 6.17 -8.29
C ALA A 36 -9.02 5.15 -8.36
N ALA A 37 -8.73 3.85 -8.22
CA ALA A 37 -9.74 2.80 -8.16
C ALA A 37 -10.66 2.97 -6.95
N SER A 38 -10.11 3.35 -5.79
CA SER A 38 -10.85 3.58 -4.56
C SER A 38 -11.79 4.79 -4.68
N LEU A 39 -11.30 5.91 -5.21
CA LEU A 39 -12.10 7.10 -5.43
C LEU A 39 -13.20 6.90 -6.49
N SER A 40 -13.01 5.98 -7.44
CA SER A 40 -14.06 5.62 -8.40
C SER A 40 -15.29 4.95 -7.75
N CYS A 41 -15.21 4.60 -6.46
CA CYS A 41 -16.31 4.00 -5.71
C CYS A 41 -17.24 5.01 -5.05
N ILE A 42 -16.87 6.29 -5.03
CA ILE A 42 -17.72 7.37 -4.52
C ILE A 42 -18.40 8.11 -5.69
N GLY A 43 -19.56 8.71 -5.41
CA GLY A 43 -20.31 9.50 -6.40
C GLY A 43 -19.67 10.86 -6.68
N SER A 44 -20.33 11.63 -7.56
CA SER A 44 -19.99 13.03 -7.76
C SER A 44 -20.33 13.85 -6.51
N PHE A 45 -19.55 14.88 -6.26
CA PHE A 45 -19.82 15.85 -5.20
C PHE A 45 -20.88 16.85 -5.69
N ASP A 46 -21.63 17.42 -4.76
CA ASP A 46 -22.42 18.62 -5.02
C ASP A 46 -21.49 19.85 -5.14
N ASP A 47 -22.05 21.02 -5.44
CA ASP A 47 -21.28 22.27 -5.58
C ASP A 47 -20.78 22.85 -4.24
N SER A 48 -20.88 22.11 -3.15
CA SER A 48 -20.39 22.52 -1.84
C SER A 48 -18.86 22.38 -1.74
N GLU A 49 -18.27 23.07 -0.75
CA GLU A 49 -16.85 22.93 -0.45
C GLU A 49 -16.54 21.49 0.00
N VAL A 50 -15.58 20.87 -0.67
CA VAL A 50 -15.13 19.51 -0.38
C VAL A 50 -13.77 19.57 0.29
N ILE A 51 -13.71 19.13 1.55
CA ILE A 51 -12.46 19.08 2.32
C ILE A 51 -12.05 17.63 2.51
N PHE A 52 -10.98 17.24 1.83
CA PHE A 52 -10.38 15.90 1.94
C PHE A 52 -9.27 15.83 2.99
N HIS A 53 -9.22 14.74 3.69
CA HIS A 53 -8.05 14.31 4.46
C HIS A 53 -7.40 13.09 3.79
N ASP A 54 -6.17 13.24 3.30
CA ASP A 54 -5.32 12.15 2.83
C ASP A 54 -4.48 11.66 4.01
N VAL A 55 -4.94 10.57 4.64
CA VAL A 55 -4.37 10.03 5.89
C VAL A 55 -3.24 9.06 5.57
N GLY A 56 -2.06 9.29 6.13
CA GLY A 56 -0.86 8.56 5.73
C GLY A 56 -0.56 8.84 4.26
N CYS A 57 -0.50 10.12 3.89
CA CYS A 57 -0.46 10.58 2.49
C CYS A 57 0.75 10.07 1.69
N GLY A 58 1.81 9.64 2.37
CA GLY A 58 3.00 9.16 1.71
C GLY A 58 3.56 10.20 0.72
N LEU A 59 3.80 9.78 -0.50
CA LEU A 59 4.28 10.66 -1.58
C LEU A 59 3.14 11.41 -2.30
N GLY A 60 1.87 11.19 -1.92
CA GLY A 60 0.70 11.90 -2.43
C GLY A 60 -0.16 11.14 -3.43
N ALA A 61 -0.11 9.81 -3.46
CA ALA A 61 -0.93 9.00 -4.36
C ALA A 61 -2.45 9.25 -4.17
N GLY A 62 -2.91 9.37 -2.91
CA GLY A 62 -4.29 9.75 -2.59
C GLY A 62 -4.61 11.15 -3.10
N THR A 63 -3.74 12.11 -2.81
CA THR A 63 -3.87 13.50 -3.25
C THR A 63 -3.92 13.63 -4.77
N GLU A 64 -3.05 12.94 -5.52
CA GLU A 64 -3.06 12.92 -6.98
C GLU A 64 -4.39 12.40 -7.52
N ALA A 65 -4.88 11.31 -6.95
CA ALA A 65 -6.16 10.74 -7.35
C ALA A 65 -7.35 11.69 -7.04
N ILE A 66 -7.34 12.37 -5.88
CA ILE A 66 -8.35 13.37 -5.52
C ILE A 66 -8.34 14.53 -6.51
N THR A 67 -7.17 15.07 -6.85
CA THR A 67 -7.07 16.20 -7.80
C THR A 67 -7.50 15.80 -9.21
N SER A 68 -7.38 14.52 -9.56
CA SER A 68 -7.84 14.00 -10.85
C SER A 68 -9.37 14.00 -11.01
N LEU A 69 -10.12 14.20 -9.92
CA LEU A 69 -11.59 14.35 -9.97
C LEU A 69 -12.04 15.67 -10.62
N LYS A 70 -11.10 16.61 -10.85
CA LYS A 70 -11.32 17.89 -11.57
C LYS A 70 -12.47 18.72 -11.00
N GLN A 71 -12.53 18.80 -9.69
CA GLN A 71 -13.51 19.60 -8.96
C GLN A 71 -12.84 20.87 -8.45
N ASP A 72 -13.39 22.04 -8.74
CA ASP A 72 -12.74 23.34 -8.46
C ASP A 72 -12.69 23.71 -6.97
N ASN A 73 -13.56 23.14 -6.14
CA ASN A 73 -13.75 23.50 -4.73
C ASN A 73 -13.16 22.44 -3.75
N ILE A 74 -12.09 21.74 -4.14
CA ILE A 74 -11.43 20.77 -3.27
C ILE A 74 -10.28 21.42 -2.51
N VAL A 75 -10.25 21.19 -1.19
CA VAL A 75 -9.10 21.47 -0.31
C VAL A 75 -8.62 20.13 0.27
N ILE A 76 -7.30 19.91 0.28
CA ILE A 76 -6.72 18.65 0.75
C ILE A 76 -5.77 18.92 1.93
N LYS A 77 -5.92 18.17 3.00
CA LYS A 77 -4.94 18.07 4.08
C LYS A 77 -4.29 16.69 4.02
N GLY A 78 -3.01 16.62 3.67
CA GLY A 78 -2.24 15.38 3.70
C GLY A 78 -1.46 15.26 5.00
N THR A 79 -1.60 14.15 5.70
CA THR A 79 -0.84 13.90 6.93
C THR A 79 0.00 12.64 6.83
N ASP A 80 1.22 12.69 7.36
CA ASP A 80 2.10 11.54 7.55
C ASP A 80 2.94 11.74 8.81
N ILE A 81 3.44 10.66 9.40
CA ILE A 81 4.30 10.73 10.58
C ILE A 81 5.78 10.95 10.21
N ASN A 82 6.17 10.64 8.97
CA ASN A 82 7.54 10.65 8.50
C ASN A 82 7.91 11.97 7.84
N ASP A 83 8.88 12.70 8.41
CA ASP A 83 9.33 13.99 7.90
C ASP A 83 9.94 13.91 6.49
N ASP A 84 10.72 12.86 6.19
CA ASP A 84 11.40 12.71 4.89
C ASP A 84 10.36 12.50 3.78
N VAL A 85 9.32 11.72 4.09
CA VAL A 85 8.19 11.48 3.18
C VAL A 85 7.41 12.78 2.94
N LEU A 86 7.13 13.55 3.99
CA LEU A 86 6.43 14.82 3.89
C LEU A 86 7.21 15.86 3.10
N GLU A 87 8.54 15.84 3.15
CA GLU A 87 9.35 16.74 2.34
C GLU A 87 9.18 16.46 0.85
N ILE A 88 9.17 15.19 0.46
CA ILE A 88 8.89 14.80 -0.93
C ILE A 88 7.45 15.15 -1.30
N TYR A 89 6.50 14.95 -0.41
CA TYR A 89 5.10 15.32 -0.64
C TYR A 89 4.93 16.82 -0.87
N ARG A 90 5.61 17.69 -0.10
CA ARG A 90 5.63 19.16 -0.34
C ARG A 90 6.20 19.51 -1.72
N GLN A 91 7.26 18.84 -2.15
CA GLN A 91 7.82 19.02 -3.48
C GLN A 91 6.83 18.61 -4.57
N ASN A 92 6.10 17.51 -4.38
CA ASN A 92 5.06 17.07 -5.30
C ASN A 92 3.88 18.03 -5.35
N ILE A 93 3.43 18.57 -4.21
CA ILE A 93 2.41 19.63 -4.15
C ILE A 93 2.83 20.83 -4.99
N ALA A 94 4.05 21.33 -4.77
CA ALA A 94 4.57 22.49 -5.50
C ALA A 94 4.71 22.24 -7.01
N LYS A 95 5.25 21.08 -7.38
CA LYS A 95 5.47 20.66 -8.78
C LYS A 95 4.17 20.50 -9.53
N SER A 96 3.17 19.87 -8.92
CA SER A 96 1.89 19.52 -9.55
C SER A 96 0.80 20.55 -9.27
N GLN A 97 1.10 21.59 -8.48
CA GLN A 97 0.17 22.63 -8.06
C GLN A 97 -1.12 22.06 -7.42
N TRP A 98 -0.95 21.03 -6.59
CA TRP A 98 -2.09 20.45 -5.89
C TRP A 98 -2.67 21.42 -4.85
N PRO A 99 -4.00 21.49 -4.67
CA PRO A 99 -4.66 22.30 -3.63
C PRO A 99 -4.55 21.59 -2.26
N ALA A 100 -3.32 21.28 -1.85
CA ALA A 100 -3.02 20.44 -0.71
C ALA A 100 -2.02 21.10 0.26
N GLU A 101 -2.13 20.73 1.53
CA GLU A 101 -1.20 21.09 2.60
C GLU A 101 -0.64 19.85 3.26
N ALA A 102 0.69 19.83 3.50
CA ALA A 102 1.40 18.74 4.14
C ALA A 102 1.59 19.00 5.64
N LEU A 103 1.05 18.13 6.49
CA LEU A 103 1.09 18.27 7.95
C LEU A 103 1.67 17.02 8.60
N LYS A 104 2.52 17.19 9.61
CA LYS A 104 3.06 16.05 10.36
C LYS A 104 2.10 15.68 11.47
N MET A 105 1.50 14.47 11.38
CA MET A 105 0.62 13.92 12.41
C MET A 105 0.71 12.40 12.43
N ASP A 106 0.47 11.83 13.60
CA ASP A 106 0.18 10.40 13.75
C ASP A 106 -1.28 10.15 13.39
N ALA A 107 -1.54 9.23 12.48
CA ALA A 107 -2.90 8.87 12.08
C ALA A 107 -3.78 8.38 13.25
N SER A 108 -3.16 7.85 14.31
CA SER A 108 -3.85 7.40 15.52
C SER A 108 -4.10 8.51 16.54
N ASN A 109 -3.62 9.73 16.29
CA ASN A 109 -3.77 10.89 17.19
C ASN A 109 -3.72 12.20 16.38
N LEU A 110 -4.82 12.49 15.68
CA LEU A 110 -4.93 13.67 14.81
C LEU A 110 -5.22 14.94 15.62
N GLU A 111 -4.50 16.02 15.31
CA GLU A 111 -4.69 17.32 15.97
C GLU A 111 -5.84 18.14 15.38
N PHE A 112 -6.58 17.60 14.41
CA PHE A 112 -7.74 18.26 13.83
C PHE A 112 -8.95 18.23 14.79
N PRO A 113 -9.77 19.29 14.80
CA PRO A 113 -11.06 19.28 15.49
C PRO A 113 -11.99 18.18 14.97
N ASP A 114 -12.97 17.82 15.77
CA ASP A 114 -14.09 16.99 15.33
C ASP A 114 -14.78 17.64 14.13
N GLU A 115 -15.33 16.82 13.23
CA GLU A 115 -16.18 17.28 12.12
C GLU A 115 -15.51 18.31 11.19
N THR A 116 -14.20 18.13 10.93
CA THR A 116 -13.43 19.00 10.03
C THR A 116 -13.63 18.64 8.56
N PHE A 117 -13.63 17.35 8.22
CA PHE A 117 -13.56 16.86 6.85
C PHE A 117 -14.89 16.37 6.31
N THR A 118 -15.12 16.58 5.03
CA THR A 118 -16.23 15.95 4.29
C THR A 118 -15.88 14.53 3.86
N HIS A 119 -14.60 14.31 3.52
CA HIS A 119 -14.08 13.03 3.06
C HIS A 119 -12.72 12.76 3.67
N CYS A 120 -12.41 11.48 3.88
CA CYS A 120 -11.03 11.05 4.12
C CYS A 120 -10.70 9.79 3.34
N ILE A 121 -9.45 9.66 2.96
CA ILE A 121 -8.91 8.45 2.32
C ILE A 121 -7.74 7.91 3.14
N GLY A 122 -7.74 6.60 3.37
CA GLY A 122 -6.61 5.85 3.91
C GLY A 122 -6.14 4.84 2.86
N ASN A 123 -5.18 5.25 2.02
CA ASN A 123 -4.73 4.44 0.89
C ASN A 123 -3.60 3.50 1.29
N ALA A 124 -3.85 2.21 1.31
CA ALA A 124 -2.88 1.15 1.63
C ALA A 124 -2.14 1.34 2.96
N MET A 125 -2.78 1.93 3.98
CA MET A 125 -2.11 2.34 5.21
C MET A 125 -2.38 1.44 6.43
N LEU A 126 -3.55 0.78 6.50
CA LEU A 126 -3.98 0.12 7.75
C LEU A 126 -3.06 -1.01 8.19
N PHE A 127 -2.51 -1.78 7.25
CA PHE A 127 -1.66 -2.93 7.53
C PHE A 127 -0.24 -2.58 8.02
N VAL A 128 0.14 -1.31 7.97
CA VAL A 128 1.44 -0.84 8.51
C VAL A 128 1.27 -0.14 9.87
N LEU A 129 0.03 0.05 10.33
CA LEU A 129 -0.26 0.73 11.59
C LEU A 129 -0.38 -0.26 12.77
N PRO A 130 -0.06 0.18 13.99
CA PRO A 130 -0.35 -0.58 15.19
C PRO A 130 -1.84 -0.90 15.31
N ASN A 131 -2.19 -2.00 15.99
CA ASN A 131 -3.57 -2.41 16.24
C ASN A 131 -4.42 -2.49 14.94
N ASP A 132 -3.77 -2.91 13.83
CA ASP A 132 -4.39 -3.01 12.51
C ASP A 132 -5.08 -1.69 12.05
N GLY A 133 -4.61 -0.55 12.55
CA GLY A 133 -5.11 0.77 12.19
C GLY A 133 -6.46 1.16 12.82
N VAL A 134 -6.99 0.38 13.79
CA VAL A 134 -8.27 0.68 14.46
C VAL A 134 -8.29 2.08 15.05
N ASP A 135 -7.20 2.52 15.69
CA ASP A 135 -7.14 3.83 16.32
C ASP A 135 -7.08 4.96 15.27
N ALA A 136 -6.41 4.73 14.14
CA ALA A 136 -6.46 5.66 13.02
C ALA A 136 -7.87 5.79 12.43
N ILE A 137 -8.62 4.69 12.32
CA ILE A 137 -10.02 4.72 11.84
C ILE A 137 -10.92 5.49 12.82
N LYS A 138 -10.72 5.37 14.15
CA LYS A 138 -11.44 6.18 15.13
C LYS A 138 -11.21 7.68 14.91
N GLU A 139 -9.96 8.07 14.68
CA GLU A 139 -9.60 9.45 14.39
C GLU A 139 -10.16 9.94 13.05
N MET A 140 -10.09 9.14 12.01
CA MET A 140 -10.74 9.42 10.72
C MET A 140 -12.23 9.67 10.91
N ARG A 141 -12.93 8.78 11.66
CA ARG A 141 -14.34 8.94 11.95
C ARG A 141 -14.63 10.18 12.80
N ARG A 142 -13.81 10.46 13.83
CA ARG A 142 -13.99 11.64 14.70
C ARG A 142 -13.90 12.93 13.89
N THR A 143 -12.90 13.03 13.02
CA THR A 143 -12.63 14.24 12.22
C THR A 143 -13.55 14.40 11.01
N LEU A 144 -14.29 13.35 10.60
CA LEU A 144 -15.32 13.47 9.58
C LEU A 144 -16.55 14.21 10.10
N LYS A 145 -17.16 15.04 9.28
CA LYS A 145 -18.49 15.64 9.50
C LYS A 145 -19.56 14.56 9.50
N GLN A 146 -20.72 14.86 10.07
CA GLN A 146 -21.90 13.97 9.95
C GLN A 146 -22.27 13.81 8.48
N GLY A 147 -22.49 12.55 8.06
CA GLY A 147 -22.69 12.20 6.65
C GLY A 147 -21.40 12.20 5.81
N GLY A 148 -20.25 12.53 6.40
CA GLY A 148 -18.96 12.48 5.74
C GLY A 148 -18.51 11.05 5.43
N THR A 149 -17.64 10.89 4.42
CA THR A 149 -17.28 9.60 3.85
C THR A 149 -15.81 9.26 4.09
N ALA A 150 -15.55 8.09 4.65
CA ALA A 150 -14.21 7.46 4.68
C ALA A 150 -14.06 6.46 3.54
N ILE A 151 -12.93 6.53 2.85
CA ILE A 151 -12.54 5.60 1.79
C ILE A 151 -11.29 4.86 2.28
N LEU A 152 -11.42 3.56 2.48
CA LEU A 152 -10.37 2.69 3.00
C LEU A 152 -10.14 1.53 2.04
N ASN A 153 -8.93 1.06 1.95
CA ASN A 153 -8.65 -0.09 1.10
C ASN A 153 -7.62 -1.04 1.70
N SER A 154 -7.67 -2.28 1.25
CA SER A 154 -6.64 -3.30 1.42
C SER A 154 -6.52 -4.11 0.15
N TRP A 155 -5.41 -4.86 0.02
CA TRP A 155 -5.27 -5.79 -1.09
C TRP A 155 -6.06 -7.06 -0.82
N ALA A 156 -7.01 -7.38 -1.71
CA ALA A 156 -7.73 -8.64 -1.74
C ALA A 156 -6.90 -9.77 -2.34
N HIS A 157 -6.01 -9.42 -3.29
CA HIS A 157 -5.05 -10.34 -3.88
C HIS A 157 -3.82 -9.58 -4.38
N THR A 158 -2.63 -10.08 -3.98
CA THR A 158 -1.34 -9.58 -4.45
C THR A 158 -0.59 -10.70 -5.16
N PRO A 159 -0.49 -10.70 -6.49
CA PRO A 159 0.11 -11.79 -7.26
C PRO A 159 1.59 -12.03 -6.93
N THR A 160 2.25 -11.07 -6.30
CA THR A 160 3.65 -11.19 -5.85
C THR A 160 3.81 -12.18 -4.71
N ILE A 161 2.84 -12.36 -3.82
CA ILE A 161 2.93 -13.30 -2.69
C ILE A 161 2.96 -14.75 -3.18
N PRO A 162 1.99 -15.25 -3.98
CA PRO A 162 2.08 -16.59 -4.55
C PRO A 162 3.35 -16.83 -5.38
N ALA A 163 3.82 -15.81 -6.11
CA ALA A 163 5.06 -15.92 -6.90
C ALA A 163 6.30 -16.10 -6.02
N ILE A 164 6.42 -15.33 -4.93
CA ILE A 164 7.47 -15.51 -3.93
C ILE A 164 7.38 -16.89 -3.27
N HIS A 165 6.16 -17.35 -2.94
CA HIS A 165 5.95 -18.67 -2.33
C HIS A 165 6.34 -19.81 -3.27
N ALA A 166 6.02 -19.71 -4.57
CA ALA A 166 6.44 -20.69 -5.57
C ALA A 166 7.96 -20.78 -5.67
N ALA A 167 8.65 -19.64 -5.70
CA ALA A 167 10.11 -19.59 -5.70
C ALA A 167 10.70 -20.17 -4.41
N ALA A 168 10.18 -19.78 -3.23
CA ALA A 168 10.65 -20.28 -1.95
C ALA A 168 10.50 -21.80 -1.80
N LYS A 169 9.37 -22.35 -2.22
CA LYS A 169 9.14 -23.82 -2.23
C LYS A 169 10.10 -24.58 -3.14
N LYS A 170 10.57 -23.93 -4.23
CA LYS A 170 11.47 -24.52 -5.21
C LYS A 170 12.94 -24.47 -4.78
N THR A 171 13.32 -23.47 -4.00
CA THR A 171 14.74 -23.13 -3.74
C THR A 171 15.17 -23.26 -2.28
N ARG A 172 14.26 -23.24 -1.33
CA ARG A 172 14.54 -23.37 0.10
C ARG A 172 14.33 -24.81 0.57
N PRO A 173 14.98 -25.24 1.67
CA PRO A 173 14.76 -26.54 2.27
C PRO A 173 13.29 -26.79 2.62
N ALA A 174 12.84 -28.05 2.47
CA ALA A 174 11.47 -28.44 2.82
C ALA A 174 11.15 -28.09 4.28
N GLY A 175 9.97 -27.54 4.53
CA GLY A 175 9.54 -27.11 5.87
C GLY A 175 10.01 -25.72 6.30
N THR A 176 10.79 -25.01 5.47
CA THR A 176 11.12 -23.61 5.74
C THR A 176 9.84 -22.74 5.73
N PRO A 177 9.61 -21.90 6.77
CA PRO A 177 8.51 -20.95 6.77
C PRO A 177 8.52 -20.06 5.51
N LEU A 178 7.35 -19.86 4.91
CA LEU A 178 7.23 -19.04 3.71
C LEU A 178 7.43 -17.55 4.06
N PRO A 179 8.01 -16.74 3.15
CA PRO A 179 8.07 -15.30 3.32
C PRO A 179 6.66 -14.68 3.36
N ARG A 180 6.50 -13.62 4.15
CA ARG A 180 5.24 -12.86 4.28
C ARG A 180 4.04 -13.64 4.86
N GLU A 181 4.26 -14.71 5.58
CA GLU A 181 3.20 -15.37 6.34
C GLU A 181 2.51 -14.41 7.33
N GLY A 182 1.17 -14.43 7.33
CA GLY A 182 0.32 -13.62 8.23
C GLY A 182 -0.10 -12.27 7.68
N LEU A 183 0.31 -11.90 6.46
CA LEU A 183 -0.25 -10.76 5.73
C LEU A 183 -1.55 -11.10 4.99
N ASP A 184 -1.81 -12.38 4.80
CA ASP A 184 -2.99 -12.96 4.17
C ASP A 184 -4.31 -12.60 4.87
N LYS A 185 -4.29 -12.26 6.17
CA LYS A 185 -5.49 -11.77 6.88
C LYS A 185 -6.15 -10.56 6.21
N TRP A 186 -5.36 -9.70 5.53
CA TRP A 186 -5.86 -8.51 4.84
C TRP A 186 -6.52 -8.82 3.48
N GLU A 187 -6.32 -10.03 2.95
CA GLU A 187 -7.03 -10.53 1.77
C GLU A 187 -8.49 -10.89 2.07
N ASP A 188 -8.82 -11.09 3.36
CA ASP A 188 -10.19 -11.32 3.81
C ASP A 188 -10.95 -10.00 3.97
N LYS A 189 -11.99 -9.84 3.18
CA LYS A 189 -12.90 -8.68 3.25
C LYS A 189 -13.52 -8.52 4.64
N GLU A 190 -13.85 -9.62 5.30
CA GLU A 190 -14.49 -9.57 6.63
C GLU A 190 -13.49 -9.08 7.70
N PHE A 191 -12.21 -9.39 7.55
CA PHE A 191 -11.18 -8.81 8.43
C PHE A 191 -11.12 -7.28 8.29
N LEU A 192 -11.10 -6.74 7.08
CA LEU A 192 -11.15 -5.29 6.86
C LEU A 192 -12.45 -4.68 7.42
N ARG A 193 -13.58 -5.36 7.23
CA ARG A 193 -14.87 -4.94 7.80
C ARG A 193 -14.79 -4.82 9.32
N ASP A 194 -14.29 -5.87 9.99
CA ASP A 194 -14.16 -5.91 11.45
C ASP A 194 -13.28 -4.77 11.98
N VAL A 195 -12.18 -4.47 11.30
CA VAL A 195 -11.30 -3.35 11.65
C VAL A 195 -12.04 -2.02 11.55
N ILE A 196 -12.81 -1.81 10.48
CA ILE A 196 -13.59 -0.57 10.28
C ILE A 196 -14.71 -0.42 11.33
N ILE A 197 -15.42 -1.51 11.66
CA ILE A 197 -16.45 -1.50 12.69
C ILE A 197 -15.84 -1.24 14.09
N LYS A 198 -14.70 -1.85 14.42
CA LYS A 198 -13.95 -1.55 15.65
C LYS A 198 -13.49 -0.09 15.71
N GLY A 199 -13.27 0.54 14.57
CA GLY A 199 -13.01 1.99 14.43
C GLY A 199 -14.24 2.86 14.64
N GLY A 200 -15.43 2.27 14.84
CA GLY A 200 -16.67 2.95 15.24
C GLY A 200 -17.65 3.24 14.10
N PHE A 201 -17.40 2.81 12.87
CA PHE A 201 -18.39 2.90 11.80
C PHE A 201 -19.50 1.86 11.99
N GLU A 202 -20.74 2.24 11.66
CA GLU A 202 -21.90 1.37 11.73
C GLU A 202 -21.88 0.34 10.58
N PRO A 203 -22.10 -0.97 10.85
CA PRO A 203 -21.97 -2.02 9.83
C PRO A 203 -22.80 -1.80 8.57
N GLU A 204 -24.00 -1.24 8.73
CA GLU A 204 -24.94 -0.95 7.64
C GLU A 204 -24.54 0.25 6.78
N LYS A 205 -23.63 1.08 7.27
CA LYS A 205 -23.07 2.23 6.56
C LYS A 205 -21.73 1.96 5.89
N VAL A 206 -21.26 0.70 5.89
CA VAL A 206 -20.00 0.28 5.27
C VAL A 206 -20.30 -0.56 4.03
N ASN A 207 -20.01 -0.01 2.87
CA ASN A 207 -20.13 -0.69 1.58
C ASN A 207 -18.78 -1.17 1.10
N PHE A 208 -18.72 -2.39 0.57
CA PHE A 208 -17.51 -2.97 0.01
C PHE A 208 -17.63 -3.17 -1.50
N ILE A 209 -16.60 -2.75 -2.22
CA ILE A 209 -16.45 -2.93 -3.66
C ILE A 209 -15.09 -3.59 -3.91
N GLN A 210 -15.06 -4.65 -4.72
CA GLN A 210 -13.80 -5.20 -5.21
C GLN A 210 -13.40 -4.50 -6.50
N LYS A 211 -12.12 -4.15 -6.61
CA LYS A 211 -11.55 -3.48 -7.78
C LYS A 211 -10.33 -4.21 -8.30
N ASP A 212 -10.25 -4.37 -9.60
CA ASP A 212 -9.02 -4.79 -10.28
C ASP A 212 -8.12 -3.56 -10.46
N VAL A 213 -6.89 -3.68 -9.97
CA VAL A 213 -5.87 -2.64 -10.01
C VAL A 213 -4.73 -3.12 -10.89
N HIS A 214 -4.60 -2.53 -12.05
CA HIS A 214 -3.56 -2.90 -13.00
C HIS A 214 -2.32 -2.04 -12.79
N VAL A 215 -1.26 -2.66 -12.27
CA VAL A 215 0.03 -2.02 -12.00
C VAL A 215 0.95 -2.20 -13.20
N THR A 216 1.60 -1.11 -13.61
CA THR A 216 2.58 -1.11 -14.71
C THR A 216 3.98 -1.34 -14.16
N ILE A 217 4.64 -2.36 -14.67
CA ILE A 217 5.99 -2.77 -14.29
C ILE A 217 6.90 -2.68 -15.50
N GLY A 218 8.08 -2.13 -15.34
CA GLY A 218 9.10 -2.07 -16.38
C GLY A 218 9.65 -3.45 -16.73
N ASP A 219 10.93 -3.67 -16.42
CA ASP A 219 11.57 -4.97 -16.60
C ASP A 219 11.08 -5.98 -15.56
N LEU A 220 10.50 -7.08 -16.03
CA LEU A 220 9.91 -8.09 -15.14
C LEU A 220 10.97 -8.85 -14.33
N LYS A 221 12.16 -9.09 -14.91
CA LYS A 221 13.27 -9.76 -14.19
C LYS A 221 13.81 -8.84 -13.09
N ARG A 222 13.96 -7.56 -13.39
CA ARG A 222 14.32 -6.54 -12.38
C ARG A 222 13.32 -6.50 -11.26
N PHE A 223 12.02 -6.47 -11.57
CA PHE A 223 10.94 -6.51 -10.60
C PHE A 223 10.99 -7.77 -9.73
N ALA A 224 11.14 -8.95 -10.34
CA ALA A 224 11.28 -10.22 -9.61
C ALA A 224 12.51 -10.19 -8.68
N THR A 225 13.64 -9.65 -9.13
CA THR A 225 14.85 -9.46 -8.31
C THR A 225 14.57 -8.55 -7.11
N MET A 226 13.85 -7.45 -7.33
CA MET A 226 13.49 -6.51 -6.27
C MET A 226 12.60 -7.18 -5.21
N ILE A 227 11.49 -7.79 -5.58
CA ILE A 227 10.58 -8.42 -4.62
C ILE A 227 11.23 -9.60 -3.90
N TRP A 228 12.10 -10.38 -4.57
CA TRP A 228 12.87 -11.45 -3.94
C TRP A 228 13.89 -10.90 -2.94
N SER A 229 14.45 -9.73 -3.19
CA SER A 229 15.42 -9.08 -2.28
C SER A 229 14.84 -8.68 -0.91
N PHE A 230 13.53 -8.67 -0.75
CA PHE A 230 12.87 -8.34 0.53
C PHE A 230 12.48 -9.56 1.37
N ILE A 231 12.70 -10.80 0.88
CA ILE A 231 12.21 -11.98 1.60
C ILE A 231 12.94 -12.22 2.92
N GLY A 232 14.22 -11.84 3.03
CA GLY A 232 14.99 -12.01 4.26
C GLY A 232 14.40 -11.25 5.45
N GLY A 233 13.94 -10.02 5.23
CA GLY A 233 13.27 -9.21 6.25
C GLY A 233 11.80 -9.55 6.50
N THR A 234 11.20 -10.39 5.64
CA THR A 234 9.78 -10.74 5.71
C THR A 234 9.52 -12.24 5.96
N SER A 235 10.59 -13.03 6.13
CA SER A 235 10.52 -14.44 6.48
C SER A 235 10.96 -14.65 7.93
N LYS A 236 10.24 -15.49 8.68
CA LYS A 236 10.64 -15.91 10.03
C LYS A 236 11.98 -16.63 10.03
N ALA A 237 12.36 -17.26 8.91
CA ALA A 237 13.66 -17.93 8.76
C ALA A 237 14.80 -16.95 8.40
N GLY A 238 14.50 -15.68 8.09
CA GLY A 238 15.48 -14.75 7.55
C GLY A 238 16.02 -15.20 6.18
N TRP A 239 17.27 -14.82 5.89
CA TRP A 239 18.04 -15.29 4.74
C TRP A 239 18.69 -16.64 5.04
N LEU A 240 18.76 -17.50 4.01
CA LEU A 240 19.42 -18.81 4.06
C LEU A 240 20.52 -18.88 3.00
N GLU A 241 21.57 -19.70 3.23
CA GLU A 241 22.63 -19.93 2.24
C GLU A 241 22.07 -20.43 0.91
N SER A 242 21.02 -21.26 0.95
CA SER A 242 20.31 -21.73 -0.24
C SER A 242 19.70 -20.60 -1.07
N ASP A 243 19.45 -19.43 -0.50
CA ASP A 243 18.93 -18.26 -1.25
C ASP A 243 20.03 -17.63 -2.11
N GLU A 244 21.29 -17.63 -1.67
CA GLU A 244 22.43 -17.21 -2.48
C GLU A 244 22.74 -18.24 -3.57
N GLU A 245 22.79 -19.53 -3.21
CA GLU A 245 23.09 -20.61 -4.16
C GLU A 245 22.07 -20.73 -5.28
N ASN A 246 20.79 -20.53 -4.97
CA ASN A 246 19.69 -20.71 -5.92
C ASN A 246 19.07 -19.37 -6.40
N TRP A 247 19.79 -18.25 -6.27
CA TRP A 247 19.26 -16.92 -6.57
C TRP A 247 18.58 -16.81 -7.93
N ASP A 248 19.28 -17.20 -8.99
CA ASP A 248 18.77 -17.12 -10.36
C ASP A 248 17.57 -18.05 -10.59
N ILE A 249 17.57 -19.22 -9.93
CA ILE A 249 16.44 -20.16 -10.00
C ILE A 249 15.21 -19.54 -9.32
N ALA A 250 15.41 -18.88 -8.18
CA ALA A 250 14.33 -18.22 -7.45
C ALA A 250 13.75 -17.05 -8.24
N VAL A 251 14.61 -16.15 -8.75
CA VAL A 251 14.17 -15.00 -9.57
C VAL A 251 13.40 -15.45 -10.81
N ASN A 252 13.92 -16.48 -11.52
CA ASN A 252 13.24 -17.02 -12.70
C ASN A 252 11.90 -17.67 -12.32
N ALA A 253 11.81 -18.33 -11.18
CA ALA A 253 10.53 -18.91 -10.70
C ALA A 253 9.51 -17.82 -10.36
N VAL A 254 9.95 -16.68 -9.81
CA VAL A 254 9.08 -15.52 -9.59
C VAL A 254 8.58 -14.96 -10.92
N VAL A 255 9.46 -14.79 -11.92
CA VAL A 255 9.07 -14.32 -13.28
C VAL A 255 8.05 -15.26 -13.90
N GLU A 256 8.33 -16.58 -13.88
CA GLU A 256 7.43 -17.59 -14.41
C GLU A 256 6.05 -17.52 -13.76
N ALA A 257 6.00 -17.47 -12.42
CA ALA A 257 4.75 -17.40 -11.69
C ALA A 257 3.97 -16.11 -12.00
N LEU A 258 4.64 -14.95 -12.07
CA LEU A 258 4.00 -13.68 -12.39
C LEU A 258 3.41 -13.66 -13.81
N THR A 259 4.10 -14.25 -14.78
CA THR A 259 3.57 -14.32 -16.17
C THR A 259 2.36 -15.22 -16.34
N GLN A 260 2.09 -16.08 -15.36
CA GLN A 260 0.94 -16.98 -15.34
C GLN A 260 -0.22 -16.47 -14.49
N THR A 261 -0.07 -15.32 -13.83
CA THR A 261 -1.16 -14.73 -13.04
C THR A 261 -2.28 -14.23 -13.94
N GLU A 262 -3.50 -14.28 -13.43
CA GLU A 262 -4.64 -13.68 -14.10
C GLU A 262 -4.40 -12.19 -14.36
N GLY A 263 -4.78 -11.71 -15.53
CA GLY A 263 -4.63 -10.31 -15.92
C GLY A 263 -3.20 -9.86 -16.26
N TYR A 264 -2.20 -10.78 -16.25
CA TYR A 264 -0.87 -10.43 -16.78
C TYR A 264 -0.93 -10.10 -18.27
N LYS A 265 -0.27 -9.02 -18.66
CA LYS A 265 -0.10 -8.64 -20.08
C LYS A 265 1.28 -8.04 -20.31
N LYS A 266 1.96 -8.49 -21.37
CA LYS A 266 3.11 -7.79 -21.92
C LYS A 266 2.61 -6.69 -22.86
N LEU A 267 3.08 -5.46 -22.66
CA LEU A 267 2.69 -4.29 -23.44
C LEU A 267 3.59 -4.12 -24.67
N GLU A 268 3.11 -3.38 -25.67
CA GLU A 268 3.84 -3.11 -26.92
C GLU A 268 5.14 -2.31 -26.68
N ASP A 269 5.17 -1.45 -25.66
CA ASP A 269 6.36 -0.68 -25.25
C ASP A 269 7.39 -1.51 -24.45
N GLY A 270 7.15 -2.82 -24.32
CA GLY A 270 8.03 -3.76 -23.61
C GLY A 270 7.80 -3.83 -22.11
N LYS A 271 6.96 -2.96 -21.54
CA LYS A 271 6.55 -3.03 -20.14
C LYS A 271 5.59 -4.20 -19.89
N ASN A 272 5.30 -4.43 -18.64
CA ASN A 272 4.41 -5.48 -18.19
C ASN A 272 3.28 -4.87 -17.36
N LYS A 273 2.10 -5.45 -17.44
CA LYS A 273 0.96 -5.10 -16.61
C LYS A 273 0.59 -6.31 -15.77
N ILE A 274 0.50 -6.12 -14.47
CA ILE A 274 0.08 -7.15 -13.52
C ILE A 274 -1.20 -6.69 -12.83
N MET A 275 -2.17 -7.57 -12.70
CA MET A 275 -3.44 -7.30 -12.03
C MET A 275 -3.33 -7.66 -10.56
N PHE A 276 -3.59 -6.69 -9.69
CA PHE A 276 -3.86 -6.84 -8.28
C PHE A 276 -5.36 -6.69 -8.05
N GLN A 277 -5.87 -7.22 -6.96
CA GLN A 277 -7.25 -6.96 -6.55
C GLN A 277 -7.27 -6.25 -5.21
N ALA A 278 -8.16 -5.30 -5.08
CA ALA A 278 -8.34 -4.52 -3.86
C ALA A 278 -9.76 -4.63 -3.31
N HIS A 279 -9.89 -4.74 -2.00
CA HIS A 279 -11.11 -4.42 -1.28
C HIS A 279 -11.13 -2.91 -1.03
N VAL A 280 -12.17 -2.24 -1.49
CA VAL A 280 -12.43 -0.84 -1.20
C VAL A 280 -13.65 -0.77 -0.30
N ALA A 281 -13.49 -0.18 0.86
CA ALA A 281 -14.56 0.12 1.78
C ALA A 281 -14.92 1.61 1.68
N VAL A 282 -16.20 1.89 1.50
CA VAL A 282 -16.79 3.24 1.56
C VAL A 282 -17.68 3.26 2.78
N ALA A 283 -17.29 4.01 3.81
CA ALA A 283 -17.98 4.08 5.09
C ALA A 283 -18.47 5.51 5.35
N THR A 284 -19.75 5.66 5.74
CA THR A 284 -20.36 6.96 6.07
C THR A 284 -20.49 7.13 7.58
N LYS A 285 -20.14 8.31 8.09
CA LYS A 285 -20.32 8.66 9.52
C LYS A 285 -21.77 8.90 9.89
#